data_f6b710c8c0ff170f9cf2aad8fdb69d89
#
_entry.id   f6b710c8c0ff170f9cf2aad8fdb69d89
#
_cell.length_a   1.000
_cell.length_b   1.000
_cell.length_c   1.000
_cell.angle_alpha   90.00
_cell.angle_beta   90.00
_cell.angle_gamma   90.00
#
_symmetry.space_group_name_H-M   'P 1'
#
loop_
_entity.id
_entity.type
_entity.pdbx_description
1 polymer ?
#
loop_
_entity_poly.entity_id
_entity_poly.type
_entity_poly.pdbx_seq_one_letter_code
_entity_poly.pdbx_strand_id
1 'polypeptide(L)'
;MRRYLIVAHKTLGGDHLIDHVRSLREEGPCRFLLLVPVQHPADHMWTEGEVTAAARRKLQEGLDRFHDEGIIADGEIGDANPVYAVSTVVRREGSGAFDGIVLSTLPPGPSRWLHLDVPSRMRREHPELPITHLVADRVAAH
;
A
#
# COMPACT_ATOMS: atom_id res chain seq x y z
N MET A 1 -5.85 -19.20 6.01
CA MET A 1 -5.06 -18.02 6.40
C MET A 1 -5.63 -16.77 5.74
N ARG A 2 -5.85 -15.72 6.50
CA ARG A 2 -6.34 -14.46 5.95
C ARG A 2 -5.26 -13.79 5.12
N ARG A 3 -5.68 -13.04 4.13
CA ARG A 3 -4.75 -12.35 3.23
C ARG A 3 -5.23 -10.91 3.00
N TYR A 4 -4.33 -9.97 3.14
CA TYR A 4 -4.62 -8.55 2.98
C TYR A 4 -3.76 -7.92 1.90
N LEU A 5 -4.35 -7.00 1.16
CA LEU A 5 -3.64 -6.20 0.17
C LEU A 5 -3.28 -4.87 0.82
N ILE A 6 -2.00 -4.55 0.90
CA ILE A 6 -1.54 -3.28 1.46
C ILE A 6 -1.10 -2.37 0.33
N VAL A 7 -1.69 -1.18 0.27
CA VAL A 7 -1.37 -0.18 -0.76
C VAL A 7 -0.70 1.01 -0.09
N ALA A 8 0.56 1.25 -0.42
CA ALA A 8 1.33 2.32 0.17
C ALA A 8 2.51 2.66 -0.73
N HIS A 9 3.06 3.86 -0.57
CA HIS A 9 4.32 4.24 -1.21
C HIS A 9 5.27 4.80 -0.16
N LYS A 10 5.16 6.10 0.14
CA LYS A 10 6.07 6.75 1.07
C LYS A 10 5.90 6.29 2.51
N THR A 11 4.73 5.77 2.85
CA THR A 11 4.43 5.33 4.22
C THR A 11 4.67 3.84 4.44
N LEU A 12 5.10 3.13 3.40
CA LEU A 12 5.40 1.70 3.52
C LEU A 12 6.60 1.52 4.45
N GLY A 13 6.48 0.71 5.45
CA GLY A 13 7.53 0.53 6.45
C GLY A 13 7.40 1.47 7.64
N GLY A 14 6.40 2.34 7.67
CA GLY A 14 6.16 3.20 8.82
C GLY A 14 5.62 2.43 10.01
N ASP A 15 5.87 2.96 11.22
CA ASP A 15 5.45 2.29 12.46
C ASP A 15 3.94 2.10 12.54
N HIS A 16 3.16 3.09 12.08
CA HIS A 16 1.69 3.00 12.10
C HIS A 16 1.19 1.79 11.31
N LEU A 17 1.83 1.50 10.19
CA LEU A 17 1.45 0.36 9.35
C LEU A 17 1.86 -0.95 10.02
N ILE A 18 3.07 -1.02 10.54
CA ILE A 18 3.55 -2.22 11.24
C ILE A 18 2.68 -2.52 12.46
N ASP A 19 2.30 -1.49 13.23
CA ASP A 19 1.44 -1.67 14.39
C ASP A 19 0.06 -2.23 14.00
N HIS A 20 -0.50 -1.73 12.90
CA HIS A 20 -1.77 -2.25 12.40
C HIS A 20 -1.66 -3.70 11.96
N VAL A 21 -0.59 -4.03 11.25
CA VAL A 21 -0.33 -5.40 10.79
C VAL A 21 -0.18 -6.34 11.97
N ARG A 22 0.51 -5.92 13.03
CA ARG A 22 0.63 -6.71 14.25
C ARG A 22 -0.74 -6.98 14.87
N SER A 23 -1.62 -5.98 14.88
CA SER A 23 -2.99 -6.16 15.37
C SER A 23 -3.74 -7.21 14.58
N LEU A 24 -3.60 -7.19 13.25
CA LEU A 24 -4.24 -8.20 12.40
C LEU A 24 -3.72 -9.60 12.70
N ARG A 25 -2.43 -9.73 12.93
CA ARG A 25 -1.81 -11.02 13.24
C ARG A 25 -2.25 -11.57 14.60
N GLU A 26 -2.54 -10.69 15.54
CA GLU A 26 -3.04 -11.09 16.85
C GLU A 26 -4.42 -11.77 16.74
N GLU A 27 -5.20 -11.41 15.72
CA GLU A 27 -6.50 -12.02 15.47
C GLU A 27 -6.41 -13.38 14.79
N GLY A 28 -5.24 -13.75 14.31
CA GLY A 28 -5.00 -15.04 13.67
C GLY A 28 -3.96 -14.96 12.58
N PRO A 29 -3.56 -16.10 12.01
CA PRO A 29 -2.56 -16.14 10.96
C PRO A 29 -3.01 -15.33 9.74
N CYS A 30 -2.11 -14.56 9.17
CA CYS A 30 -2.39 -13.79 7.96
C CYS A 30 -1.12 -13.54 7.18
N ARG A 31 -1.29 -13.19 5.91
CA ARG A 31 -0.21 -12.86 5.01
C ARG A 31 -0.59 -11.66 4.19
N PHE A 32 0.38 -11.01 3.60
CA PHE A 32 0.19 -9.71 2.97
C PHE A 32 0.79 -9.67 1.57
N LEU A 33 0.11 -8.92 0.70
CA LEU A 33 0.68 -8.54 -0.58
C LEU A 33 0.87 -7.02 -0.54
N LEU A 34 2.11 -6.57 -0.66
CA LEU A 34 2.43 -5.14 -0.66
C LEU A 34 2.35 -4.65 -2.11
N LEU A 35 1.51 -3.66 -2.35
CA LEU A 35 1.37 -3.04 -3.67
C LEU A 35 1.88 -1.61 -3.59
N VAL A 36 2.92 -1.32 -4.36
CA VAL A 36 3.54 0.01 -4.39
C VAL A 36 3.27 0.66 -5.74
N PRO A 37 2.28 1.55 -5.84
CA PRO A 37 2.07 2.29 -7.09
C PRO A 37 3.27 3.17 -7.39
N VAL A 38 3.69 3.22 -8.65
CA VAL A 38 4.80 4.09 -9.04
C VAL A 38 4.39 5.55 -8.85
N GLN A 39 5.36 6.43 -8.65
CA GLN A 39 5.11 7.86 -8.51
C GLN A 39 6.03 8.64 -9.46
N HIS A 40 5.48 9.71 -10.00
CA HIS A 40 6.20 10.64 -10.87
C HIS A 40 6.35 11.97 -10.14
N PRO A 41 7.43 12.13 -9.34
CA PRO A 41 7.65 13.41 -8.65
C PRO A 41 7.75 14.57 -9.63
N ALA A 42 7.32 15.75 -9.19
CA ALA A 42 7.29 16.94 -10.04
C ALA A 42 8.60 17.73 -10.04
N ASP A 43 9.62 17.26 -9.35
CA ASP A 43 10.85 18.00 -9.15
C ASP A 43 11.75 18.05 -10.40
N HIS A 44 11.60 17.08 -11.30
CA HIS A 44 12.30 17.08 -12.60
C HIS A 44 11.65 16.04 -13.51
N MET A 45 12.17 15.92 -14.71
CA MET A 45 11.68 14.90 -15.65
C MET A 45 12.29 13.55 -15.29
N TRP A 46 11.40 12.58 -15.04
CA TRP A 46 11.82 11.24 -14.68
C TRP A 46 11.64 10.30 -15.87
N THR A 47 12.61 9.40 -16.08
CA THR A 47 12.44 8.32 -17.05
C THR A 47 11.59 7.22 -16.41
N GLU A 48 10.97 6.39 -17.25
CA GLU A 48 10.22 5.24 -16.75
C GLU A 48 11.10 4.30 -15.93
N GLY A 49 12.38 4.14 -16.33
CA GLY A 49 13.32 3.33 -15.57
C GLY A 49 13.59 3.89 -14.18
N GLU A 50 13.71 5.21 -14.05
CA GLU A 50 13.92 5.87 -12.76
C GLU A 50 12.71 5.72 -11.85
N VAL A 51 11.50 5.91 -12.41
CA VAL A 51 10.24 5.78 -11.68
C VAL A 51 10.07 4.35 -11.16
N THR A 52 10.31 3.37 -12.01
CA THR A 52 10.23 1.96 -11.66
C THR A 52 11.25 1.59 -10.59
N ALA A 53 12.50 2.05 -10.74
CA ALA A 53 13.55 1.76 -9.78
C ALA A 53 13.23 2.35 -8.40
N ALA A 54 12.67 3.55 -8.36
CA ALA A 54 12.28 4.18 -7.10
C ALA A 54 11.18 3.37 -6.38
N ALA A 55 10.18 2.91 -7.13
CA ALA A 55 9.12 2.08 -6.56
C ALA A 55 9.65 0.75 -6.07
N ARG A 56 10.57 0.13 -6.80
CA ARG A 56 11.18 -1.14 -6.39
C ARG A 56 11.99 -0.99 -5.11
N ARG A 57 12.69 0.12 -4.95
CA ARG A 57 13.44 0.39 -3.71
C ARG A 57 12.49 0.51 -2.52
N LYS A 58 11.37 1.24 -2.70
CA LYS A 58 10.37 1.37 -1.65
C LYS A 58 9.76 0.02 -1.29
N LEU A 59 9.44 -0.77 -2.29
CA LEU A 59 8.92 -2.11 -2.06
C LEU A 59 9.91 -2.97 -1.29
N GLN A 60 11.18 -2.95 -1.68
CA GLN A 60 12.20 -3.77 -1.02
C GLN A 60 12.39 -3.34 0.44
N GLU A 61 12.42 -2.03 0.70
CA GLU A 61 12.50 -1.52 2.07
C GLU A 61 11.33 -2.02 2.91
N GLY A 62 10.11 -1.98 2.34
CA GLY A 62 8.92 -2.47 3.03
C GLY A 62 8.96 -3.96 3.29
N LEU A 63 9.36 -4.75 2.30
CA LEU A 63 9.48 -6.19 2.45
C LEU A 63 10.51 -6.53 3.51
N ASP A 64 11.65 -5.86 3.51
CA ASP A 64 12.69 -6.09 4.52
C ASP A 64 12.15 -5.79 5.92
N ARG A 65 11.43 -4.69 6.09
CA ARG A 65 10.83 -4.34 7.38
C ARG A 65 9.84 -5.39 7.83
N PHE A 66 8.96 -5.85 6.92
CA PHE A 66 7.98 -6.88 7.24
C PHE A 66 8.64 -8.20 7.62
N HIS A 67 9.64 -8.62 6.85
CA HIS A 67 10.37 -9.86 7.12
C HIS A 67 11.14 -9.79 8.44
N ASP A 68 11.72 -8.64 8.77
CA ASP A 68 12.41 -8.45 10.05
C ASP A 68 11.44 -8.58 11.23
N GLU A 69 10.16 -8.26 11.02
CA GLU A 69 9.11 -8.42 12.03
C GLU A 69 8.51 -9.81 12.04
N GLY A 70 9.00 -10.71 11.21
CA GLY A 70 8.46 -12.07 11.10
C GLY A 70 7.13 -12.15 10.36
N ILE A 71 6.82 -11.15 9.53
CA ILE A 71 5.55 -11.08 8.81
C ILE A 71 5.70 -11.69 7.41
N ILE A 72 4.76 -12.54 7.03
CA ILE A 72 4.77 -13.16 5.70
C ILE A 72 4.24 -12.14 4.68
N ALA A 73 5.09 -11.72 3.77
CA ALA A 73 4.71 -10.71 2.78
C ALA A 73 5.43 -10.94 1.46
N ASP A 74 4.67 -10.76 0.39
CA ASP A 74 5.17 -10.64 -0.97
C ASP A 74 4.85 -9.23 -1.45
N GLY A 75 5.31 -8.86 -2.64
CA GLY A 75 5.01 -7.53 -3.13
C GLY A 75 5.21 -7.36 -4.61
N GLU A 76 4.62 -6.29 -5.13
CA GLU A 76 4.78 -5.90 -6.52
C GLU A 76 4.58 -4.40 -6.65
N ILE A 77 5.11 -3.83 -7.73
CA ILE A 77 4.85 -2.43 -8.07
C ILE A 77 3.64 -2.39 -9.00
N GLY A 78 2.94 -1.26 -9.01
CA GLY A 78 1.74 -1.11 -9.81
C GLY A 78 1.65 0.26 -10.47
N ASP A 79 0.56 0.45 -11.18
CA ASP A 79 0.26 1.70 -11.90
C ASP A 79 0.26 2.89 -10.95
N ALA A 80 0.59 4.06 -11.47
CA ALA A 80 0.63 5.30 -10.69
C ALA A 80 -0.74 5.66 -10.11
N ASN A 81 -1.82 5.23 -10.73
CA ASN A 81 -3.15 5.40 -10.18
C ASN A 81 -3.43 4.25 -9.20
N PRO A 82 -3.46 4.51 -7.89
CA PRO A 82 -3.60 3.43 -6.92
C PRO A 82 -4.92 2.68 -7.01
N VAL A 83 -6.00 3.35 -7.43
CA VAL A 83 -7.29 2.69 -7.62
C VAL A 83 -7.19 1.68 -8.76
N TYR A 84 -6.57 2.08 -9.86
CA TYR A 84 -6.35 1.18 -11.00
C TYR A 84 -5.40 0.04 -10.64
N ALA A 85 -4.33 0.35 -9.89
CA ALA A 85 -3.37 -0.68 -9.47
C ALA A 85 -4.05 -1.75 -8.62
N VAL A 86 -4.91 -1.35 -7.69
CA VAL A 86 -5.68 -2.30 -6.87
C VAL A 86 -6.63 -3.11 -7.73
N SER A 87 -7.34 -2.48 -8.65
CA SER A 87 -8.28 -3.19 -9.52
C SER A 87 -7.59 -4.24 -10.37
N THR A 88 -6.38 -3.96 -10.83
CA THR A 88 -5.59 -4.92 -11.61
C THR A 88 -5.27 -6.15 -10.77
N VAL A 89 -4.82 -5.95 -9.53
CA VAL A 89 -4.49 -7.06 -8.63
C VAL A 89 -5.74 -7.87 -8.28
N VAL A 90 -6.82 -7.20 -7.90
CA VAL A 90 -8.06 -7.87 -7.50
C VAL A 90 -8.63 -8.70 -8.66
N ARG A 91 -8.59 -8.17 -9.88
CA ARG A 91 -9.07 -8.93 -11.05
C ARG A 91 -8.22 -10.15 -11.34
N ARG A 92 -6.89 -10.00 -11.21
CA ARG A 92 -5.97 -11.11 -11.47
C ARG A 92 -6.11 -12.22 -10.42
N GLU A 93 -6.19 -11.85 -9.14
CA GLU A 93 -6.24 -12.81 -8.03
C GLU A 93 -7.64 -13.32 -7.74
N GLY A 94 -8.66 -12.57 -8.11
CA GLY A 94 -10.05 -12.87 -7.77
C GLY A 94 -10.50 -12.09 -6.54
N SER A 95 -11.77 -11.68 -6.49
CA SER A 95 -12.29 -10.86 -5.39
C SER A 95 -12.27 -11.59 -4.06
N GLY A 96 -12.35 -12.91 -4.06
CA GLY A 96 -12.29 -13.70 -2.83
C GLY A 96 -10.87 -13.97 -2.32
N ALA A 97 -9.84 -13.51 -3.04
CA ALA A 97 -8.45 -13.77 -2.66
C ALA A 97 -8.01 -12.95 -1.46
N PHE A 98 -8.66 -11.82 -1.19
CA PHE A 98 -8.29 -10.92 -0.10
C PHE A 98 -9.44 -10.76 0.88
N ASP A 99 -9.09 -10.69 2.16
CA ASP A 99 -10.05 -10.42 3.24
C ASP A 99 -10.21 -8.93 3.49
N GLY A 100 -9.35 -8.12 2.94
CA GLY A 100 -9.45 -6.67 3.04
C GLY A 100 -8.28 -5.97 2.37
N ILE A 101 -8.42 -4.65 2.26
CA ILE A 101 -7.41 -3.77 1.70
C ILE A 101 -7.01 -2.77 2.79
N VAL A 102 -5.72 -2.57 2.96
CA VAL A 102 -5.17 -1.54 3.86
C VAL A 102 -4.54 -0.48 2.98
N LEU A 103 -5.12 0.71 2.99
CA LEU A 103 -4.60 1.86 2.25
C LEU A 103 -3.87 2.77 3.25
N SER A 104 -2.57 2.95 3.05
CA SER A 104 -1.75 3.81 3.92
C SER A 104 -1.36 5.07 3.17
N THR A 105 -1.68 6.23 3.74
CA THR A 105 -1.39 7.51 3.11
C THR A 105 -0.63 8.43 4.04
N LEU A 106 -0.05 9.48 3.44
CA LEU A 106 0.43 10.64 4.18
C LEU A 106 -0.77 11.40 4.74
N PRO A 107 -0.56 12.27 5.75
CA PRO A 107 -1.64 13.13 6.25
C PRO A 107 -2.22 14.05 5.18
N PRO A 108 -3.44 14.60 5.40
CA PRO A 108 -3.97 15.63 4.51
C PRO A 108 -2.98 16.78 4.37
N GLY A 109 -2.95 17.39 3.20
CA GLY A 109 -1.96 18.38 2.83
C GLY A 109 -0.84 17.74 2.02
N PRO A 110 0.09 16.98 2.61
CA PRO A 110 1.12 16.29 1.86
C PRO A 110 0.61 15.15 0.97
N SER A 111 -0.51 14.52 1.33
CA SER A 111 -0.98 13.35 0.60
C SER A 111 -1.63 13.71 -0.72
N ARG A 112 -0.98 13.34 -1.82
CA ARG A 112 -1.57 13.47 -3.15
C ARG A 112 -2.79 12.57 -3.31
N TRP A 113 -2.75 11.38 -2.75
CA TRP A 113 -3.87 10.44 -2.85
C TRP A 113 -5.12 10.97 -2.18
N LEU A 114 -4.99 11.68 -1.05
CA LEU A 114 -6.14 12.30 -0.40
C LEU A 114 -6.71 13.45 -1.22
N HIS A 115 -5.85 14.21 -1.90
CA HIS A 115 -6.30 15.26 -2.82
C HIS A 115 -7.08 14.69 -3.99
N LEU A 116 -6.80 13.46 -4.40
CA LEU A 116 -7.49 12.77 -5.48
C LEU A 116 -8.65 11.91 -4.99
N ASP A 117 -8.94 11.96 -3.70
CA ASP A 117 -10.03 11.20 -3.06
C ASP A 117 -9.91 9.69 -3.31
N VAL A 118 -8.70 9.18 -3.24
CA VAL A 118 -8.43 7.77 -3.48
C VAL A 118 -9.21 6.85 -2.53
N PRO A 119 -9.31 7.13 -1.21
CA PRO A 119 -10.06 6.24 -0.32
C PRO A 119 -11.49 6.02 -0.75
N SER A 120 -12.23 7.10 -1.06
CA SER A 120 -13.63 6.97 -1.48
C SER A 120 -13.76 6.27 -2.82
N ARG A 121 -12.88 6.59 -3.76
CA ARG A 121 -12.89 5.97 -5.08
C ARG A 121 -12.62 4.47 -4.99
N MET A 122 -11.70 4.08 -4.13
CA MET A 122 -11.37 2.68 -3.93
C MET A 122 -12.54 1.91 -3.32
N ARG A 123 -13.25 2.53 -2.37
CA ARG A 123 -14.44 1.92 -1.77
C ARG A 123 -15.55 1.73 -2.79
N ARG A 124 -15.74 2.68 -3.69
CA ARG A 124 -16.75 2.56 -4.75
C ARG A 124 -16.41 1.45 -5.74
N GLU A 125 -15.12 1.31 -6.07
CA GLU A 125 -14.69 0.27 -7.02
C GLU A 125 -14.75 -1.14 -6.42
N HIS A 126 -14.57 -1.25 -5.10
CA HIS A 126 -14.48 -2.55 -4.43
C HIS A 126 -15.40 -2.60 -3.21
N PRO A 127 -16.74 -2.49 -3.42
CA PRO A 127 -17.68 -2.47 -2.29
C PRO A 127 -17.71 -3.78 -1.50
N GLU A 128 -17.25 -4.87 -2.09
CA GLU A 128 -17.22 -6.19 -1.44
C GLU A 128 -16.02 -6.38 -0.52
N LEU A 129 -15.03 -5.50 -0.58
CA LEU A 129 -13.80 -5.62 0.23
C LEU A 129 -13.77 -4.54 1.31
N PRO A 130 -13.60 -4.92 2.58
CA PRO A 130 -13.37 -3.93 3.63
C PRO A 130 -12.07 -3.16 3.35
N ILE A 131 -12.14 -1.84 3.42
CA ILE A 131 -10.96 -0.99 3.20
C ILE A 131 -10.68 -0.24 4.48
N THR A 132 -9.48 -0.45 5.03
CA THR A 132 -8.99 0.27 6.18
C THR A 132 -8.04 1.34 5.69
N HIS A 133 -8.34 2.60 6.01
CA HIS A 133 -7.47 3.71 5.65
C HIS A 133 -6.64 4.13 6.86
N LEU A 134 -5.34 4.01 6.73
CA LEU A 134 -4.40 4.44 7.76
C LEU A 134 -3.71 5.71 7.31
N VAL A 135 -3.59 6.66 8.22
CA VAL A 135 -2.89 7.91 7.94
C VAL A 135 -1.65 7.95 8.82
N ALA A 136 -0.51 8.21 8.22
CA ALA A 136 0.74 8.32 8.97
C ALA A 136 0.67 9.51 9.92
N ASP A 137 0.98 9.31 11.18
CA ASP A 137 0.91 10.37 12.19
C ASP A 137 1.89 11.48 11.91
N ARG A 138 3.06 11.11 11.43
CA ARG A 138 4.11 12.05 11.12
C ARG A 138 4.82 11.68 9.87
N VAL A 139 4.92 12.65 9.01
CA VAL A 139 5.65 12.48 7.78
C VAL A 139 7.06 12.84 8.05
N ALA A 140 7.93 11.93 7.86
CA ALA A 140 9.31 12.29 7.79
C ALA A 140 9.70 13.30 8.83
N ALA A 141 9.15 13.14 9.93
CA ALA A 141 9.62 13.94 11.00
C ALA A 141 11.12 13.75 11.08
N HIS A 142 11.55 12.96 10.31
CA HIS A 142 12.98 12.70 10.37
C HIS A 142 13.46 11.91 9.18
#